data_3d54ed3c38b7745332b8da166134410e
#
_entry.id   3d54ed3c38b7745332b8da166134410e
#
_cell.length_a   1.000
_cell.length_b   1.000
_cell.length_c   1.000
_cell.angle_alpha   90.00
_cell.angle_beta   90.00
_cell.angle_gamma   90.00
#
_symmetry.space_group_name_H-M   'P 1'
#
loop_
_entity.id
_entity.type
_entity.pdbx_description
1 polymer ?
#
loop_
_entity_poly.entity_id
_entity_poly.type
_entity_poly.pdbx_seq_one_letter_code
_entity_poly.pdbx_strand_id
1 'polypeptide(L)'
;MLTGTALLTKVTEMRSQESSIKTSDIVRACGYESDGKMHYTEFYTQLLDANGTLSKPELTNISEEYQELYDKLCENHHEDAIEAFLIIWEESVLKHFEDAYVGCYESEKDFAKQYTTDVYGLDVPSFVVIDWEATWDQLSYHYEFVNGFVFSSNW
;
A
#
# COMPACT_ATOMS: atom_id res chain seq x y z
N MET A 1 -0.19 -2.12 -18.81
CA MET A 1 -0.87 -2.55 -17.59
C MET A 1 -1.54 -3.90 -17.83
N LEU A 2 -1.11 -4.93 -17.12
CA LEU A 2 -1.69 -6.27 -17.23
C LEU A 2 -2.93 -6.38 -16.31
N THR A 3 -3.95 -7.12 -16.75
CA THR A 3 -5.18 -7.35 -15.98
C THR A 3 -5.60 -8.83 -16.06
N GLY A 4 -6.48 -9.27 -15.18
CA GLY A 4 -7.05 -10.61 -15.20
C GLY A 4 -6.00 -11.73 -15.17
N THR A 5 -6.24 -12.77 -15.93
CA THR A 5 -5.37 -13.96 -15.99
C THR A 5 -3.92 -13.65 -16.42
N ALA A 6 -3.71 -12.64 -17.28
CA ALA A 6 -2.37 -12.25 -17.71
C ALA A 6 -1.56 -11.64 -16.55
N LEU A 7 -2.20 -10.84 -15.70
CA LEU A 7 -1.60 -10.28 -14.49
C LEU A 7 -1.21 -11.41 -13.53
N LEU A 8 -2.16 -12.32 -13.24
CA LEU A 8 -1.92 -13.44 -12.33
C LEU A 8 -0.77 -14.33 -12.80
N THR A 9 -0.75 -14.67 -14.10
CA THR A 9 0.32 -15.47 -14.69
C THR A 9 1.68 -14.81 -14.54
N LYS A 10 1.76 -13.50 -14.82
CA LYS A 10 3.01 -12.74 -14.71
C LYS A 10 3.53 -12.68 -13.28
N VAL A 11 2.65 -12.41 -12.30
CA VAL A 11 3.02 -12.39 -10.88
C VAL A 11 3.54 -13.76 -10.42
N THR A 12 2.84 -14.82 -10.78
CA THR A 12 3.21 -16.19 -10.42
C THR A 12 4.56 -16.59 -11.06
N GLU A 13 4.75 -16.26 -12.33
CA GLU A 13 6.00 -16.52 -13.07
C GLU A 13 7.20 -15.82 -12.41
N MET A 14 7.07 -14.53 -12.13
CA MET A 14 8.16 -13.76 -11.51
C MET A 14 8.52 -14.29 -10.14
N ARG A 15 7.54 -14.66 -9.32
CA ARG A 15 7.76 -15.24 -8.00
C ARG A 15 8.37 -16.64 -8.04
N SER A 16 8.07 -17.45 -9.06
CA SER A 16 8.67 -18.78 -9.23
C SER A 16 10.12 -18.72 -9.69
N GLN A 17 10.52 -17.67 -10.40
CA GLN A 17 11.88 -17.48 -10.89
C GLN A 17 12.84 -17.00 -9.79
N GLU A 18 12.38 -16.14 -8.91
CA GLU A 18 13.19 -15.56 -7.84
C GLU A 18 12.38 -15.34 -6.60
N SER A 19 12.69 -16.05 -5.51
CA SER A 19 11.96 -15.96 -4.23
C SER A 19 12.17 -14.64 -3.49
N SER A 20 13.20 -13.86 -3.87
CA SER A 20 13.56 -12.58 -3.25
C SER A 20 13.14 -11.34 -4.07
N ILE A 21 12.32 -11.54 -5.13
CA ILE A 21 11.91 -10.43 -5.97
C ILE A 21 11.06 -9.42 -5.21
N LYS A 22 11.39 -8.14 -5.36
CA LYS A 22 10.66 -7.05 -4.71
C LYS A 22 9.28 -6.88 -5.33
N THR A 23 8.29 -6.57 -4.50
CA THR A 23 6.93 -6.27 -4.98
C THR A 23 6.92 -5.09 -5.95
N SER A 24 7.75 -4.07 -5.72
CA SER A 24 7.91 -2.94 -6.64
C SER A 24 8.34 -3.37 -8.05
N ASP A 25 9.22 -4.35 -8.18
CA ASP A 25 9.67 -4.85 -9.48
C ASP A 25 8.55 -5.63 -10.18
N ILE A 26 7.73 -6.36 -9.43
CA ILE A 26 6.54 -7.05 -9.96
C ILE A 26 5.52 -6.02 -10.46
N VAL A 27 5.21 -5.01 -9.65
CA VAL A 27 4.26 -3.93 -9.99
C VAL A 27 4.71 -3.20 -11.26
N ARG A 28 5.99 -2.87 -11.35
CA ARG A 28 6.61 -2.25 -12.53
C ARG A 28 6.53 -3.17 -13.76
N ALA A 29 6.92 -4.42 -13.63
CA ALA A 29 6.88 -5.40 -14.70
C ALA A 29 5.47 -5.68 -15.23
N CYS A 30 4.46 -5.50 -14.38
CA CYS A 30 3.04 -5.60 -14.75
C CYS A 30 2.47 -4.31 -15.36
N GLY A 31 3.27 -3.24 -15.46
CA GLY A 31 2.90 -1.98 -16.10
C GLY A 31 2.13 -1.01 -15.20
N TYR A 32 2.24 -1.15 -13.88
CA TYR A 32 1.59 -0.26 -12.90
C TYR A 32 2.54 0.85 -12.40
N GLU A 33 3.43 1.31 -13.25
CA GLU A 33 4.24 2.50 -13.04
C GLU A 33 3.99 3.50 -14.17
N SER A 34 3.66 4.74 -13.83
CA SER A 34 3.57 5.84 -14.77
C SER A 34 4.12 7.11 -14.14
N ASP A 35 4.84 7.90 -14.94
CA ASP A 35 5.43 9.17 -14.52
C ASP A 35 6.31 9.08 -13.24
N GLY A 36 6.98 7.93 -13.05
CA GLY A 36 7.81 7.65 -11.88
C GLY A 36 7.01 7.32 -10.61
N LYS A 37 5.70 7.15 -10.72
CA LYS A 37 4.80 6.79 -9.62
C LYS A 37 4.29 5.38 -9.77
N MET A 38 4.34 4.62 -8.66
CA MET A 38 3.78 3.26 -8.59
C MET A 38 2.30 3.30 -8.23
N HIS A 39 1.49 2.53 -8.95
CA HIS A 39 0.05 2.40 -8.73
C HIS A 39 -0.28 1.10 -7.98
N TYR A 40 0.18 1.01 -6.72
CA TYR A 40 0.00 -0.19 -5.90
C TYR A 40 -1.47 -0.55 -5.65
N THR A 41 -2.29 0.43 -5.32
CA THR A 41 -3.72 0.21 -5.05
C THR A 41 -4.43 -0.41 -6.26
N GLU A 42 -4.17 0.14 -7.44
CA GLU A 42 -4.76 -0.37 -8.68
C GLU A 42 -4.24 -1.77 -9.03
N PHE A 43 -2.94 -1.99 -8.90
CA PHE A 43 -2.33 -3.31 -9.07
C PHE A 43 -3.00 -4.36 -8.16
N TYR A 44 -3.15 -4.02 -6.88
CA TYR A 44 -3.72 -4.94 -5.90
C TYR A 44 -5.19 -5.21 -6.15
N THR A 45 -5.97 -4.21 -6.51
CA THR A 45 -7.38 -4.35 -6.88
C THR A 45 -7.53 -5.27 -8.08
N GLN A 46 -6.74 -5.06 -9.14
CA GLN A 46 -6.77 -5.90 -10.33
C GLN A 46 -6.31 -7.34 -10.05
N LEU A 47 -5.36 -7.52 -9.16
CA LEU A 47 -4.88 -8.85 -8.76
C LEU A 47 -5.96 -9.60 -7.96
N LEU A 48 -6.64 -8.93 -7.03
CA LEU A 48 -7.79 -9.48 -6.28
C LEU A 48 -8.92 -9.88 -7.22
N ASP A 49 -9.29 -9.02 -8.15
CA ASP A 49 -10.35 -9.29 -9.13
C ASP A 49 -10.00 -10.48 -10.03
N ALA A 50 -8.72 -10.66 -10.35
CA ALA A 50 -8.26 -11.77 -11.18
C ALA A 50 -8.31 -13.13 -10.50
N ASN A 51 -8.19 -13.16 -9.18
CA ASN A 51 -8.05 -14.41 -8.40
C ASN A 51 -9.20 -14.67 -7.43
N GLY A 52 -10.12 -13.71 -7.25
CA GLY A 52 -11.24 -13.80 -6.32
C GLY A 52 -10.85 -13.79 -4.83
N THR A 53 -9.64 -14.26 -4.50
CA THR A 53 -9.04 -14.22 -3.15
C THR A 53 -7.52 -14.29 -3.27
N LEU A 54 -6.82 -13.29 -2.75
CA LEU A 54 -5.40 -13.40 -2.47
C LEU A 54 -5.21 -14.11 -1.14
N SER A 55 -4.65 -15.30 -1.18
CA SER A 55 -4.14 -15.90 0.04
C SER A 55 -2.87 -15.14 0.46
N LYS A 56 -2.87 -14.61 1.67
CA LYS A 56 -1.80 -13.83 2.28
C LYS A 56 -0.37 -14.39 2.08
N PRO A 57 -0.13 -15.71 2.10
CA PRO A 57 1.22 -16.28 1.95
C PRO A 57 1.87 -16.07 0.58
N GLU A 58 1.15 -15.70 -0.45
CA GLU A 58 1.72 -15.62 -1.82
C GLU A 58 2.42 -14.31 -2.12
N LEU A 59 2.16 -13.23 -1.37
CA LEU A 59 2.73 -11.91 -1.63
C LEU A 59 3.77 -11.46 -0.59
N THR A 60 3.77 -12.04 0.60
CA THR A 60 4.74 -11.73 1.65
C THR A 60 5.51 -12.97 2.05
N ASN A 61 6.69 -13.15 1.47
CA ASN A 61 7.65 -14.14 1.93
C ASN A 61 8.68 -13.40 2.78
N ILE A 62 8.51 -13.46 4.11
CA ILE A 62 9.38 -12.78 5.05
C ILE A 62 10.60 -13.65 5.30
N SER A 63 11.80 -13.08 5.14
CA SER A 63 13.05 -13.76 5.45
C SER A 63 13.12 -14.13 6.92
N GLU A 64 13.78 -15.22 7.24
CA GLU A 64 13.97 -15.71 8.61
C GLU A 64 14.57 -14.64 9.56
N GLU A 65 15.43 -13.77 9.03
CA GLU A 65 16.02 -12.63 9.72
C GLU A 65 14.99 -11.62 10.28
N TYR A 66 13.89 -11.42 9.57
CA TYR A 66 12.85 -10.43 9.92
C TYR A 66 11.61 -11.07 10.55
N GLN A 67 11.55 -12.39 10.65
CA GLN A 67 10.38 -13.11 11.16
C GLN A 67 10.03 -12.73 12.60
N GLU A 68 11.01 -12.61 13.47
CA GLU A 68 10.80 -12.23 14.88
C GLU A 68 10.20 -10.82 15.01
N LEU A 69 10.71 -9.87 14.20
CA LEU A 69 10.18 -8.50 14.16
C LEU A 69 8.75 -8.45 13.61
N TYR A 70 8.48 -9.21 12.54
CA TYR A 70 7.15 -9.33 11.97
C TYR A 70 6.15 -9.88 13.00
N ASP A 71 6.49 -10.96 13.67
CA ASP A 71 5.64 -11.60 14.69
C ASP A 71 5.35 -10.64 15.84
N LYS A 72 6.36 -9.88 16.30
CA LYS A 72 6.21 -8.86 17.32
C LYS A 72 5.29 -7.71 16.90
N LEU A 73 5.38 -7.27 15.66
CA LEU A 73 4.48 -6.24 15.12
C LEU A 73 3.04 -6.75 15.01
N CYS A 74 2.84 -8.02 14.66
CA CYS A 74 1.51 -8.64 14.61
C CYS A 74 0.83 -8.75 15.98
N GLU A 75 1.58 -8.72 17.09
CA GLU A 75 1.01 -8.68 18.44
C GLU A 75 0.33 -7.34 18.76
N ASN A 76 0.81 -6.24 18.16
CA ASN A 76 0.39 -4.88 18.45
C ASN A 76 -0.40 -4.21 17.32
N HIS A 77 -0.29 -4.72 16.10
CA HIS A 77 -0.90 -4.15 14.90
C HIS A 77 -1.63 -5.20 14.09
N HIS A 78 -2.55 -4.74 13.25
CA HIS A 78 -3.24 -5.61 12.32
C HIS A 78 -2.25 -6.20 11.31
N GLU A 79 -2.25 -7.51 11.14
CA GLU A 79 -1.40 -8.21 10.19
C GLU A 79 -1.54 -7.64 8.78
N ASP A 80 -2.78 -7.30 8.37
CA ASP A 80 -3.05 -6.70 7.06
C ASP A 80 -2.35 -5.35 6.86
N ALA A 81 -2.15 -4.56 7.92
CA ALA A 81 -1.42 -3.30 7.86
C ALA A 81 0.08 -3.53 7.62
N ILE A 82 0.65 -4.53 8.28
CA ILE A 82 2.07 -4.90 8.12
C ILE A 82 2.31 -5.45 6.72
N GLU A 83 1.41 -6.26 6.20
CA GLU A 83 1.46 -6.76 4.83
C GLU A 83 1.34 -5.63 3.81
N ALA A 84 0.44 -4.65 4.03
CA ALA A 84 0.33 -3.48 3.18
C ALA A 84 1.63 -2.66 3.16
N PHE A 85 2.31 -2.51 4.29
CA PHE A 85 3.63 -1.88 4.37
C PHE A 85 4.67 -2.61 3.53
N LEU A 86 4.70 -3.95 3.60
CA LEU A 86 5.62 -4.80 2.86
C LEU A 86 5.32 -4.85 1.34
N ILE A 87 4.14 -4.43 0.92
CA ILE A 87 3.83 -4.21 -0.50
C ILE A 87 4.57 -2.99 -1.05
N ILE A 88 4.70 -1.95 -0.24
CA ILE A 88 5.32 -0.68 -0.63
C ILE A 88 6.83 -0.75 -0.47
N TRP A 89 7.30 -1.26 0.66
CA TRP A 89 8.71 -1.29 1.07
C TRP A 89 9.20 -2.70 1.31
N GLU A 90 10.52 -2.82 1.41
CA GLU A 90 11.19 -4.09 1.71
C GLU A 90 11.14 -4.42 3.20
N GLU A 91 11.29 -5.70 3.52
CA GLU A 91 11.40 -6.18 4.89
C GLU A 91 12.58 -5.57 5.68
N SER A 92 13.63 -5.12 5.00
CA SER A 92 14.79 -4.46 5.61
C SER A 92 14.45 -3.17 6.36
N VAL A 93 13.34 -2.52 6.00
CA VAL A 93 12.85 -1.31 6.65
C VAL A 93 11.64 -1.55 7.57
N LEU A 94 11.29 -2.80 7.83
CA LEU A 94 10.16 -3.19 8.68
C LEU A 94 10.23 -2.59 10.09
N LYS A 95 11.43 -2.31 10.60
CA LYS A 95 11.66 -1.61 11.87
C LYS A 95 11.05 -0.21 11.92
N HIS A 96 10.79 0.41 10.77
CA HIS A 96 10.19 1.74 10.64
C HIS A 96 8.67 1.69 10.47
N PHE A 97 8.06 0.51 10.54
CA PHE A 97 6.61 0.36 10.39
C PHE A 97 5.83 1.29 11.32
N GLU A 98 6.17 1.33 12.60
CA GLU A 98 5.47 2.18 13.60
C GLU A 98 5.64 3.67 13.33
N ASP A 99 6.79 4.09 12.79
CA ASP A 99 7.04 5.49 12.40
C ASP A 99 6.27 5.89 11.14
N ALA A 100 6.05 4.95 10.24
CA ALA A 100 5.36 5.16 8.98
C ALA A 100 3.83 5.05 9.10
N TYR A 101 3.33 4.13 9.94
CA TYR A 101 1.92 3.80 9.99
C TYR A 101 1.06 4.93 10.53
N VAL A 102 0.12 5.41 9.72
CA VAL A 102 -0.79 6.51 10.07
C VAL A 102 -2.14 6.00 10.55
N GLY A 103 -2.72 5.05 9.86
CA GLY A 103 -4.03 4.50 10.21
C GLY A 103 -4.73 3.77 9.07
N CYS A 104 -6.00 3.41 9.32
CA CYS A 104 -6.88 2.76 8.37
C CYS A 104 -8.02 3.72 7.99
N TYR A 105 -8.31 3.83 6.69
CA TYR A 105 -9.31 4.73 6.13
C TYR A 105 -10.09 4.02 5.01
N GLU A 106 -11.33 4.46 4.78
CA GLU A 106 -12.17 3.85 3.75
C GLU A 106 -11.70 4.16 2.33
N SER A 107 -11.10 5.33 2.13
CA SER A 107 -10.60 5.80 0.84
C SER A 107 -9.51 6.86 0.99
N GLU A 108 -8.82 7.13 -0.08
CA GLU A 108 -7.85 8.23 -0.20
C GLU A 108 -8.49 9.59 0.12
N LYS A 109 -9.71 9.81 -0.36
CA LYS A 109 -10.49 11.02 -0.10
C LYS A 109 -10.88 11.15 1.37
N ASP A 110 -11.24 10.05 2.00
CA ASP A 110 -11.58 9.99 3.42
C ASP A 110 -10.36 10.33 4.29
N PHE A 111 -9.21 9.76 3.97
CA PHE A 111 -7.95 10.15 4.61
C PHE A 111 -7.66 11.65 4.43
N ALA A 112 -7.73 12.17 3.21
CA ALA A 112 -7.45 13.57 2.91
C ALA A 112 -8.36 14.51 3.73
N LYS A 113 -9.64 14.17 3.84
CA LYS A 113 -10.62 14.92 4.63
C LYS A 113 -10.33 14.87 6.12
N GLN A 114 -10.14 13.68 6.69
CA GLN A 114 -9.88 13.51 8.12
C GLN A 114 -8.55 14.16 8.52
N TYR A 115 -7.49 13.91 7.76
CA TYR A 115 -6.18 14.50 7.98
C TYR A 115 -6.23 16.02 7.98
N THR A 116 -6.85 16.63 6.99
CA THR A 116 -6.96 18.09 6.88
C THR A 116 -7.77 18.68 8.05
N THR A 117 -8.85 18.00 8.45
CA THR A 117 -9.70 18.42 9.56
C THR A 117 -8.96 18.33 10.90
N ASP A 118 -8.29 17.21 11.15
CA ASP A 118 -7.63 16.93 12.44
C ASP A 118 -6.37 17.74 12.64
N VAL A 119 -5.56 17.91 11.59
CA VAL A 119 -4.27 18.60 11.68
C VAL A 119 -4.41 20.12 11.56
N TYR A 120 -5.30 20.59 10.70
CA TYR A 120 -5.43 22.02 10.38
C TYR A 120 -6.71 22.67 10.89
N GLY A 121 -7.60 21.89 11.50
CA GLY A 121 -8.84 22.43 12.08
C GLY A 121 -9.73 23.11 11.05
N LEU A 122 -10.10 22.37 9.99
CA LEU A 122 -10.83 22.90 8.86
C LEU A 122 -12.23 23.40 9.26
N ASP A 123 -12.39 24.70 9.36
CA ASP A 123 -13.67 25.38 9.58
C ASP A 123 -14.00 26.22 8.34
N VAL A 124 -14.80 25.63 7.45
CA VAL A 124 -15.25 26.30 6.22
C VAL A 124 -16.77 26.44 6.22
N PRO A 125 -17.31 27.53 5.63
CA PRO A 125 -18.74 27.67 5.42
C PRO A 125 -19.33 26.49 4.64
N SER A 126 -20.57 26.11 4.92
CA SER A 126 -21.22 24.94 4.32
C SER A 126 -21.38 25.01 2.80
N PHE A 127 -21.29 26.19 2.19
CA PHE A 127 -21.34 26.39 0.75
C PHE A 127 -19.98 26.21 0.05
N VAL A 128 -18.89 26.03 0.81
CA VAL A 128 -17.56 25.77 0.23
C VAL A 128 -17.45 24.29 -0.08
N VAL A 129 -17.14 23.99 -1.32
CA VAL A 129 -16.89 22.63 -1.78
C VAL A 129 -15.39 22.41 -1.87
N ILE A 130 -14.90 21.38 -1.17
CA ILE A 130 -13.49 21.00 -1.19
C ILE A 130 -13.34 19.80 -2.11
N ASP A 131 -12.40 19.90 -3.04
CA ASP A 131 -12.00 18.78 -3.89
C ASP A 131 -11.02 17.87 -3.12
N TRP A 132 -11.56 16.84 -2.49
CA TRP A 132 -10.79 15.90 -1.69
C TRP A 132 -9.90 14.98 -2.55
N GLU A 133 -10.24 14.77 -3.80
CA GLU A 133 -9.43 14.04 -4.77
C GLU A 133 -8.16 14.82 -5.11
N ALA A 134 -8.30 16.08 -5.47
CA ALA A 134 -7.17 16.97 -5.71
C ALA A 134 -6.33 17.19 -4.44
N THR A 135 -6.97 17.18 -3.26
CA THR A 135 -6.25 17.26 -1.97
C THR A 135 -5.42 16.01 -1.74
N TRP A 136 -5.97 14.82 -2.00
CA TRP A 136 -5.21 13.58 -1.95
C TRP A 136 -4.02 13.58 -2.90
N ASP A 137 -4.20 14.06 -4.13
CA ASP A 137 -3.10 14.15 -5.10
C ASP A 137 -1.89 14.92 -4.56
N GLN A 138 -2.12 15.95 -3.76
CA GLN A 138 -1.04 16.68 -3.08
C GLN A 138 -0.46 15.89 -1.89
N LEU A 139 -1.30 15.26 -1.08
CA LEU A 139 -0.86 14.46 0.06
C LEU A 139 -0.09 13.20 -0.38
N SER A 140 -0.40 12.65 -1.52
CA SER A 140 0.23 11.44 -2.06
C SER A 140 1.72 11.58 -2.39
N TYR A 141 2.28 12.79 -2.35
CA TYR A 141 3.74 13.00 -2.40
C TYR A 141 4.44 12.58 -1.10
N HIS A 142 3.70 12.49 0.01
CA HIS A 142 4.24 12.19 1.33
C HIS A 142 3.58 11.00 2.01
N TYR A 143 2.50 10.50 1.45
CA TYR A 143 1.72 9.39 2.00
C TYR A 143 1.43 8.34 0.93
N GLU A 144 1.45 7.07 1.35
CA GLU A 144 1.04 5.95 0.52
C GLU A 144 -0.28 5.37 1.06
N PHE A 145 -1.18 5.00 0.16
CA PHE A 145 -2.45 4.36 0.49
C PHE A 145 -2.50 2.97 -0.15
N VAL A 146 -2.56 1.93 0.69
CA VAL A 146 -2.62 0.53 0.24
C VAL A 146 -3.63 -0.24 1.08
N ASN A 147 -4.62 -0.83 0.43
CA ASN A 147 -5.64 -1.68 1.06
C ASN A 147 -6.37 -1.04 2.24
N GLY A 148 -6.61 0.26 2.19
CA GLY A 148 -7.23 1.00 3.28
C GLY A 148 -6.25 1.50 4.35
N PHE A 149 -4.98 1.16 4.26
CA PHE A 149 -3.93 1.60 5.18
C PHE A 149 -3.12 2.74 4.60
N VAL A 150 -2.81 3.72 5.45
CA VAL A 150 -2.02 4.89 5.07
C VAL A 150 -0.69 4.87 5.82
N PHE A 151 0.36 5.17 5.07
CA PHE A 151 1.73 5.26 5.57
C PHE A 151 2.37 6.58 5.17
N SER A 152 3.13 7.19 6.08
CA SER A 152 4.00 8.31 5.76
C SER A 152 5.26 7.80 5.04
N SER A 153 5.71 8.53 4.04
CA SER A 153 7.00 8.27 3.36
C SER A 153 8.18 9.01 4.00
N ASN A 154 7.93 9.79 5.07
CA ASN A 154 8.90 10.65 5.73
C ASN A 154 9.29 10.11 7.12
N TRP A 155 9.91 8.95 7.16
CA TRP A 155 10.43 8.30 8.38
C TRP A 155 11.92 8.00 8.28
#